data_ebdd659e910e71859632cd9eca2f6b9c
#
_entry.id   ebdd659e910e71859632cd9eca2f6b9c
#
_cell.length_a   1.000
_cell.length_b   1.000
_cell.length_c   1.000
_cell.angle_alpha   90.00
_cell.angle_beta   90.00
_cell.angle_gamma   90.00
#
_symmetry.space_group_name_H-M   'P 1'
#
loop_
_entity.id
_entity.type
_entity.pdbx_description
1 polymer ?
#
loop_
_entity_poly.entity_id
_entity_poly.type
_entity_poly.pdbx_seq_one_letter_code
_entity_poly.pdbx_strand_id
1 'polypeptide(L)'
;DLNFDNIDMQNRMIDAMEYWVKEHDIDGYRADAAHSCPPGFWKKSIDRLKKIKNVLMLAESDVYHPGGSELIELFDMSYNWSGHHELNKIAKKENNLFDLYGNINRNIKDYNSGHILMNFTSNHDENTWAGTVFDRYGDGVKTFAALTYFLPGMPLIYNGQEYGSKTRLEFFEKDSIEKKNKEYFEFYKKLSEIRKENKALHISKEIEFEILDISTKNTTFLKRTFDGDDIYFI
;
A
#
# COMPACT_ATOMS: atom_id res chain seq x y z
N ASP A 1 -0.56 -19.42 18.15
CA ASP A 1 -1.23 -19.67 16.86
C ASP A 1 -2.64 -20.19 17.07
N LEU A 2 -3.57 -19.86 16.18
CA LEU A 2 -4.94 -20.37 16.20
C LEU A 2 -5.00 -21.70 15.46
N ASN A 3 -5.86 -22.61 15.93
CA ASN A 3 -6.10 -23.87 15.23
C ASN A 3 -7.22 -23.71 14.18
N PHE A 4 -6.84 -23.49 12.92
CA PHE A 4 -7.79 -23.32 11.83
C PHE A 4 -8.50 -24.61 11.40
N ASP A 5 -8.12 -25.80 11.90
CA ASP A 5 -8.92 -27.02 11.72
C ASP A 5 -10.17 -27.01 12.61
N ASN A 6 -10.21 -26.15 13.62
CA ASN A 6 -11.37 -25.98 14.50
C ASN A 6 -12.42 -25.06 13.85
N ILE A 7 -13.48 -25.65 13.32
CA ILE A 7 -14.56 -24.95 12.63
C ILE A 7 -15.35 -24.01 13.56
N ASP A 8 -15.51 -24.35 14.83
CA ASP A 8 -16.19 -23.47 15.80
C ASP A 8 -15.37 -22.19 16.05
N MET A 9 -14.06 -22.32 16.19
CA MET A 9 -13.15 -21.17 16.27
C MET A 9 -13.26 -20.27 15.04
N GLN A 10 -13.19 -20.84 13.82
CA GLN A 10 -13.36 -20.07 12.59
C GLN A 10 -14.70 -19.32 12.58
N ASN A 11 -15.81 -20.01 12.90
CA ASN A 11 -17.14 -19.39 12.90
C ASN A 11 -17.22 -18.24 13.89
N ARG A 12 -16.70 -18.39 15.11
CA ARG A 12 -16.69 -17.31 16.13
C ARG A 12 -15.87 -16.11 15.70
N MET A 13 -14.74 -16.33 15.04
CA MET A 13 -13.97 -15.21 14.47
C MET A 13 -14.76 -14.47 13.40
N ILE A 14 -15.42 -15.19 12.50
CA ILE A 14 -16.23 -14.57 11.44
C ILE A 14 -17.45 -13.86 12.03
N ASP A 15 -18.10 -14.44 13.05
CA ASP A 15 -19.21 -13.79 13.75
C ASP A 15 -18.78 -12.46 14.41
N ALA A 16 -17.57 -12.43 14.97
CA ALA A 16 -17.00 -11.19 15.51
C ALA A 16 -16.74 -10.15 14.41
N MET A 17 -16.25 -10.57 13.24
CA MET A 17 -16.10 -9.66 12.09
C MET A 17 -17.46 -9.15 11.60
N GLU A 18 -18.46 -10.02 11.48
CA GLU A 18 -19.83 -9.61 11.10
C GLU A 18 -20.41 -8.60 12.08
N TYR A 19 -20.17 -8.79 13.38
CA TYR A 19 -20.62 -7.85 14.42
C TYR A 19 -20.17 -6.42 14.14
N TRP A 20 -18.89 -6.21 13.84
CA TRP A 20 -18.38 -4.87 13.55
C TRP A 20 -18.99 -4.25 12.30
N VAL A 21 -19.26 -5.05 11.26
CA VAL A 21 -19.93 -4.56 10.05
C VAL A 21 -21.39 -4.21 10.33
N LYS A 22 -22.11 -5.06 11.10
CA LYS A 22 -23.54 -4.90 11.37
C LYS A 22 -23.84 -3.79 12.38
N GLU A 23 -23.11 -3.79 13.49
CA GLU A 23 -23.42 -2.93 14.64
C GLU A 23 -22.66 -1.60 14.61
N HIS A 24 -21.52 -1.55 13.93
CA HIS A 24 -20.66 -0.37 13.88
C HIS A 24 -20.47 0.20 12.47
N ASP A 25 -21.09 -0.41 11.47
CA ASP A 25 -21.12 0.03 10.07
C ASP A 25 -19.73 0.30 9.46
N ILE A 26 -18.71 -0.46 9.88
CA ILE A 26 -17.36 -0.33 9.32
C ILE A 26 -17.34 -0.70 7.84
N ASP A 27 -16.41 -0.09 7.07
CA ASP A 27 -16.35 -0.24 5.62
C ASP A 27 -15.42 -1.36 5.15
N GLY A 28 -14.72 -2.03 6.07
CA GLY A 28 -13.83 -3.12 5.71
C GLY A 28 -12.81 -3.46 6.78
N TYR A 29 -11.83 -4.29 6.39
CA TYR A 29 -10.79 -4.80 7.27
C TYR A 29 -9.40 -4.70 6.66
N ARG A 30 -8.44 -4.36 7.50
CA ARG A 30 -7.04 -4.71 7.29
C ARG A 30 -6.76 -6.00 8.04
N ALA A 31 -6.36 -7.04 7.31
CA ALA A 31 -6.00 -8.33 7.88
C ALA A 31 -4.50 -8.38 8.15
N ASP A 32 -4.15 -8.38 9.44
CA ASP A 32 -2.78 -8.51 9.94
C ASP A 32 -2.19 -9.86 9.56
N ALA A 33 -0.96 -9.88 9.02
CA ALA A 33 -0.25 -11.08 8.60
C ALA A 33 -1.18 -12.08 7.86
N ALA A 34 -1.95 -11.58 6.89
CA ALA A 34 -3.03 -12.33 6.24
C ALA A 34 -2.58 -13.68 5.67
N HIS A 35 -1.34 -13.77 5.20
CA HIS A 35 -0.71 -15.00 4.69
C HIS A 35 -0.53 -16.10 5.76
N SER A 36 -0.61 -15.76 7.05
CA SER A 36 -0.54 -16.71 8.16
C SER A 36 -1.87 -17.44 8.43
N CYS A 37 -2.96 -17.01 7.78
CA CYS A 37 -4.26 -17.65 7.87
C CYS A 37 -4.61 -18.38 6.57
N PRO A 38 -5.25 -19.57 6.63
CA PRO A 38 -5.58 -20.32 5.43
C PRO A 38 -6.49 -19.53 4.47
N PRO A 39 -6.25 -19.58 3.15
CA PRO A 39 -7.10 -18.91 2.15
C PRO A 39 -8.58 -19.31 2.25
N GLY A 40 -8.87 -20.57 2.59
CA GLY A 40 -10.25 -21.05 2.82
C GLY A 40 -10.99 -20.34 3.95
N PHE A 41 -10.28 -19.96 5.03
CA PHE A 41 -10.85 -19.13 6.09
C PHE A 41 -11.20 -17.73 5.57
N TRP A 42 -10.27 -17.08 4.82
CA TRP A 42 -10.51 -15.76 4.25
C TRP A 42 -11.67 -15.78 3.25
N LYS A 43 -11.71 -16.78 2.36
CA LYS A 43 -12.82 -16.92 1.42
C LYS A 43 -14.16 -16.97 2.15
N LYS A 44 -14.28 -17.83 3.15
CA LYS A 44 -15.50 -17.99 3.95
C LYS A 44 -15.88 -16.68 4.67
N SER A 45 -14.89 -15.99 5.24
CA SER A 45 -15.08 -14.72 5.95
C SER A 45 -15.57 -13.63 5.01
N ILE A 46 -14.89 -13.41 3.88
CA ILE A 46 -15.22 -12.40 2.89
C ILE A 46 -16.59 -12.66 2.26
N ASP A 47 -16.90 -13.92 1.91
CA ASP A 47 -18.20 -14.29 1.36
C ASP A 47 -19.35 -13.99 2.34
N ARG A 48 -19.13 -14.15 3.65
CA ARG A 48 -20.14 -13.81 4.68
C ARG A 48 -20.27 -12.30 4.86
N LEU A 49 -19.16 -11.58 4.95
CA LEU A 49 -19.14 -10.12 5.12
C LEU A 49 -19.79 -9.40 3.93
N LYS A 50 -19.45 -9.79 2.69
CA LYS A 50 -20.00 -9.19 1.46
C LYS A 50 -21.50 -9.45 1.27
N LYS A 51 -22.11 -10.38 2.00
CA LYS A 51 -23.58 -10.53 2.06
C LYS A 51 -24.27 -9.47 2.92
N ILE A 52 -23.54 -8.84 3.84
CA ILE A 52 -24.05 -7.79 4.73
C ILE A 52 -23.83 -6.44 4.08
N LYS A 53 -22.60 -6.18 3.65
CA LYS A 53 -22.17 -4.91 3.07
C LYS A 53 -21.03 -5.16 2.09
N ASN A 54 -20.90 -4.35 1.05
CA ASN A 54 -19.73 -4.38 0.19
C ASN A 54 -18.53 -3.79 0.94
N VAL A 55 -17.78 -4.63 1.64
CA VAL A 55 -16.62 -4.26 2.46
C VAL A 55 -15.33 -4.31 1.66
N LEU A 56 -14.41 -3.37 1.93
CA LEU A 56 -13.05 -3.39 1.40
C LEU A 56 -12.16 -4.31 2.25
N MET A 57 -11.41 -5.19 1.60
CA MET A 57 -10.50 -6.11 2.27
C MET A 57 -9.05 -5.83 1.87
N LEU A 58 -8.25 -5.40 2.84
CA LEU A 58 -6.81 -5.14 2.70
C LEU A 58 -6.01 -6.25 3.38
N ALA A 59 -5.21 -6.99 2.62
CA ALA A 59 -4.29 -7.97 3.16
C ALA A 59 -2.93 -7.35 3.51
N GLU A 60 -2.47 -7.53 4.73
CA GLU A 60 -1.04 -7.39 5.00
C GLU A 60 -0.34 -8.65 4.49
N SER A 61 -0.03 -8.62 3.24
CA SER A 61 0.65 -9.67 2.49
C SER A 61 1.18 -9.09 1.19
N ASP A 62 2.02 -9.85 0.51
CA ASP A 62 2.52 -9.59 -0.84
C ASP A 62 2.35 -10.89 -1.65
N VAL A 63 2.22 -10.79 -2.96
CA VAL A 63 2.10 -11.97 -3.86
C VAL A 63 3.25 -12.96 -3.67
N TYR A 64 4.40 -12.48 -3.25
CA TYR A 64 5.63 -13.26 -3.07
C TYR A 64 5.72 -13.95 -1.70
N HIS A 65 4.78 -13.71 -0.78
CA HIS A 65 4.67 -14.49 0.45
C HIS A 65 4.08 -15.88 0.18
N PRO A 66 4.43 -16.90 0.97
CA PRO A 66 3.74 -18.20 0.89
C PRO A 66 2.22 -18.03 0.97
N GLY A 67 1.48 -18.56 0.00
CA GLY A 67 0.02 -18.39 -0.10
C GLY A 67 -0.44 -17.00 -0.56
N GLY A 68 0.47 -16.06 -0.84
CA GLY A 68 0.14 -14.69 -1.23
C GLY A 68 -0.63 -14.60 -2.54
N SER A 69 -0.31 -15.44 -3.52
CA SER A 69 -1.03 -15.50 -4.81
C SER A 69 -2.52 -15.83 -4.64
N GLU A 70 -2.87 -16.75 -3.72
CA GLU A 70 -4.26 -17.09 -3.44
C GLU A 70 -5.01 -15.95 -2.74
N LEU A 71 -4.30 -15.16 -1.90
CA LEU A 71 -4.90 -14.01 -1.21
C LEU A 71 -5.23 -12.87 -2.17
N ILE A 72 -4.45 -12.67 -3.24
CA ILE A 72 -4.73 -11.63 -4.24
C ILE A 72 -6.08 -11.84 -4.91
N GLU A 73 -6.50 -13.09 -5.11
CA GLU A 73 -7.81 -13.42 -5.70
C GLU A 73 -8.97 -13.14 -4.74
N LEU A 74 -8.72 -13.11 -3.44
CA LEU A 74 -9.73 -12.95 -2.39
C LEU A 74 -9.86 -11.53 -1.89
N PHE A 75 -8.73 -10.84 -1.73
CA PHE A 75 -8.67 -9.48 -1.18
C PHE A 75 -8.72 -8.42 -2.28
N ASP A 76 -9.30 -7.28 -1.96
CA ASP A 76 -9.37 -6.13 -2.88
C ASP A 76 -8.01 -5.40 -2.99
N MET A 77 -7.24 -5.41 -1.90
CA MET A 77 -5.95 -4.72 -1.78
C MET A 77 -4.92 -5.55 -1.03
N SER A 78 -3.63 -5.29 -1.31
CA SER A 78 -2.51 -5.75 -0.49
C SER A 78 -1.40 -4.71 -0.41
N TYR A 79 -0.49 -4.89 0.56
CA TYR A 79 0.71 -4.08 0.69
C TYR A 79 1.66 -4.31 -0.48
N ASN A 80 2.23 -3.26 -1.03
CA ASN A 80 3.31 -3.36 -2.00
C ASN A 80 4.67 -3.49 -1.29
N TRP A 81 4.87 -4.59 -0.56
CA TRP A 81 6.11 -4.83 0.17
C TRP A 81 7.33 -4.92 -0.76
N SER A 82 7.19 -5.60 -1.89
CA SER A 82 8.26 -5.72 -2.88
C SER A 82 8.67 -4.37 -3.43
N GLY A 83 7.72 -3.50 -3.76
CA GLY A 83 7.99 -2.12 -4.19
C GLY A 83 8.63 -1.29 -3.07
N HIS A 84 8.12 -1.38 -1.85
CA HIS A 84 8.67 -0.69 -0.69
C HIS A 84 10.15 -1.07 -0.44
N HIS A 85 10.46 -2.35 -0.45
CA HIS A 85 11.85 -2.83 -0.30
C HIS A 85 12.76 -2.31 -1.41
N GLU A 86 12.26 -2.27 -2.65
CA GLU A 86 13.02 -1.74 -3.78
C GLU A 86 13.32 -0.25 -3.62
N LEU A 87 12.33 0.56 -3.21
CA LEU A 87 12.54 1.99 -2.93
C LEU A 87 13.61 2.21 -1.85
N ASN A 88 13.62 1.40 -0.78
CA ASN A 88 14.64 1.47 0.26
C ASN A 88 16.04 1.13 -0.26
N LYS A 89 16.19 0.11 -1.11
CA LYS A 89 17.48 -0.26 -1.73
C LYS A 89 18.01 0.85 -2.65
N ILE A 90 17.11 1.47 -3.43
CA ILE A 90 17.48 2.60 -4.30
C ILE A 90 17.95 3.78 -3.46
N ALA A 91 17.24 4.13 -2.39
CA ALA A 91 17.63 5.22 -1.49
C ALA A 91 19.01 4.98 -0.86
N LYS A 92 19.35 3.73 -0.54
CA LYS A 92 20.67 3.31 -0.04
C LYS A 92 21.74 3.17 -1.13
N LYS A 93 21.39 3.35 -2.40
CA LYS A 93 22.26 3.14 -3.56
C LYS A 93 22.73 1.68 -3.73
N GLU A 94 21.99 0.72 -3.18
CA GLU A 94 22.23 -0.72 -3.35
C GLU A 94 21.66 -1.20 -4.70
N ASN A 95 20.58 -0.57 -5.16
CA ASN A 95 19.91 -0.79 -6.44
C ASN A 95 19.78 0.53 -7.20
N ASN A 96 19.28 0.48 -8.42
CA ASN A 96 19.03 1.63 -9.29
C ASN A 96 17.60 1.58 -9.89
N LEU A 97 17.25 2.57 -10.70
CA LEU A 97 15.89 2.69 -11.24
C LEU A 97 15.50 1.55 -12.19
N PHE A 98 16.45 0.85 -12.83
CA PHE A 98 16.11 -0.31 -13.65
C PHE A 98 15.59 -1.48 -12.80
N ASP A 99 16.07 -1.61 -11.55
CA ASP A 99 15.56 -2.60 -10.60
C ASP A 99 14.11 -2.27 -10.20
N LEU A 100 13.79 -0.97 -10.00
CA LEU A 100 12.42 -0.49 -9.80
C LEU A 100 11.53 -0.83 -11.01
N TYR A 101 12.00 -0.60 -12.22
CA TYR A 101 11.23 -0.92 -13.44
C TYR A 101 10.96 -2.42 -13.54
N GLY A 102 11.96 -3.24 -13.21
CA GLY A 102 11.79 -4.68 -13.11
C GLY A 102 10.75 -5.08 -12.08
N ASN A 103 10.72 -4.43 -10.92
CA ASN A 103 9.70 -4.67 -9.89
C ASN A 103 8.31 -4.26 -10.36
N ILE A 104 8.15 -3.06 -10.93
CA ILE A 104 6.86 -2.58 -11.46
C ILE A 104 6.31 -3.54 -12.52
N ASN A 105 7.14 -3.95 -13.48
CA ASN A 105 6.73 -4.85 -14.56
C ASN A 105 6.33 -6.24 -14.02
N ARG A 106 7.04 -6.76 -13.01
CA ARG A 106 6.63 -8.00 -12.33
C ARG A 106 5.28 -7.83 -11.63
N ASN A 107 5.07 -6.74 -10.90
CA ASN A 107 3.80 -6.46 -10.23
C ASN A 107 2.64 -6.37 -11.23
N ILE A 108 2.81 -5.67 -12.35
CA ILE A 108 1.79 -5.59 -13.40
C ILE A 108 1.43 -6.98 -13.94
N LYS A 109 2.41 -7.90 -14.05
CA LYS A 109 2.21 -9.26 -14.53
C LYS A 109 1.59 -10.18 -13.50
N ASP A 110 2.08 -10.12 -12.25
CA ASP A 110 1.82 -11.11 -11.21
C ASP A 110 0.56 -10.81 -10.41
N TYR A 111 0.14 -9.54 -10.36
CA TYR A 111 -1.14 -9.15 -9.77
C TYR A 111 -2.24 -9.11 -10.83
N ASN A 112 -3.38 -9.67 -10.50
CA ASN A 112 -4.51 -9.64 -11.43
C ASN A 112 -5.07 -8.22 -11.62
N SER A 113 -5.71 -7.99 -12.76
CA SER A 113 -6.16 -6.68 -13.24
C SER A 113 -7.34 -6.11 -12.43
N GLY A 114 -7.22 -5.86 -11.21
CA GLY A 114 -8.28 -5.30 -10.35
C GLY A 114 -7.83 -5.25 -8.92
N HIS A 115 -6.74 -5.93 -8.62
CA HIS A 115 -6.11 -5.88 -7.32
C HIS A 115 -5.41 -4.54 -7.11
N ILE A 116 -5.53 -3.98 -5.93
CA ILE A 116 -4.99 -2.66 -5.60
C ILE A 116 -3.74 -2.83 -4.74
N LEU A 117 -2.59 -2.39 -5.24
CA LEU A 117 -1.37 -2.31 -4.44
C LEU A 117 -1.35 -1.05 -3.58
N MET A 118 -1.11 -1.18 -2.29
CA MET A 118 -0.90 -0.07 -1.39
C MET A 118 0.58 0.32 -1.39
N ASN A 119 0.90 1.47 -1.99
CA ASN A 119 2.24 2.02 -2.09
C ASN A 119 2.57 2.87 -0.86
N PHE A 120 3.73 2.68 -0.26
CA PHE A 120 4.10 3.41 0.96
C PHE A 120 5.61 3.60 1.09
N THR A 121 5.99 4.68 1.75
CA THR A 121 7.36 4.92 2.19
C THR A 121 7.55 4.55 3.66
N SER A 122 6.48 4.50 4.44
CA SER A 122 6.49 4.08 5.84
C SER A 122 5.13 3.53 6.25
N ASN A 123 5.13 2.77 7.34
CA ASN A 123 3.96 2.33 8.10
C ASN A 123 4.35 2.21 9.59
N HIS A 124 3.47 1.65 10.42
CA HIS A 124 3.71 1.52 11.86
C HIS A 124 4.90 0.60 12.18
N ASP A 125 5.14 -0.46 11.38
CA ASP A 125 6.28 -1.35 11.55
C ASP A 125 7.57 -0.68 11.09
N GLU A 126 7.59 -0.17 9.86
CA GLU A 126 8.78 0.43 9.26
C GLU A 126 9.28 1.63 10.05
N ASN A 127 8.38 2.50 10.53
CA ASN A 127 8.76 3.66 11.33
C ASN A 127 9.47 3.24 12.61
N THR A 128 8.93 2.24 13.30
CA THR A 128 9.48 1.79 14.58
C THR A 128 10.73 0.93 14.39
N TRP A 129 10.70 -0.05 13.50
CA TRP A 129 11.75 -1.07 13.40
C TRP A 129 12.88 -0.71 12.44
N ALA A 130 12.56 -0.07 11.31
CA ALA A 130 13.53 0.27 10.28
C ALA A 130 14.00 1.74 10.31
N GLY A 131 13.30 2.61 11.03
CA GLY A 131 13.61 4.03 11.14
C GLY A 131 12.63 4.92 10.39
N THR A 132 12.73 6.21 10.67
CA THR A 132 11.88 7.22 10.03
C THR A 132 12.13 7.29 8.53
N VAL A 133 11.23 7.93 7.78
CA VAL A 133 11.45 8.20 6.35
C VAL A 133 12.72 9.02 6.10
N PHE A 134 13.11 9.87 7.04
CA PHE A 134 14.34 10.69 6.94
C PHE A 134 15.60 9.83 7.11
N ASP A 135 15.57 8.84 8.02
CA ASP A 135 16.68 7.91 8.21
C ASP A 135 16.90 7.03 6.97
N ARG A 136 15.81 6.66 6.29
CA ARG A 136 15.83 5.71 5.17
C ARG A 136 16.03 6.37 3.80
N TYR A 137 15.43 7.54 3.57
CA TYR A 137 15.41 8.21 2.26
C TYR A 137 16.22 9.51 2.23
N GLY A 138 16.70 10.04 3.39
CA GLY A 138 17.49 11.25 3.45
C GLY A 138 16.79 12.43 2.74
N ASP A 139 17.51 13.11 1.85
CA ASP A 139 16.97 14.23 1.07
C ASP A 139 15.90 13.81 0.04
N GLY A 140 15.80 12.52 -0.27
CA GLY A 140 14.84 11.96 -1.21
C GLY A 140 13.41 11.78 -0.65
N VAL A 141 13.15 12.10 0.62
CA VAL A 141 11.84 11.84 1.27
C VAL A 141 10.66 12.30 0.42
N LYS A 142 10.69 13.52 -0.10
CA LYS A 142 9.60 14.08 -0.91
C LYS A 142 9.48 13.39 -2.26
N THR A 143 10.59 13.06 -2.91
CA THR A 143 10.62 12.36 -4.20
C THR A 143 10.02 10.97 -4.09
N PHE A 144 10.45 10.18 -3.10
CA PHE A 144 9.91 8.85 -2.90
C PHE A 144 8.43 8.87 -2.47
N ALA A 145 8.02 9.86 -1.65
CA ALA A 145 6.62 10.06 -1.32
C ALA A 145 5.78 10.39 -2.55
N ALA A 146 6.21 11.33 -3.40
CA ALA A 146 5.52 11.68 -4.65
C ALA A 146 5.42 10.46 -5.59
N LEU A 147 6.47 9.64 -5.66
CA LEU A 147 6.47 8.42 -6.44
C LEU A 147 5.39 7.44 -5.99
N THR A 148 5.15 7.28 -4.68
CA THR A 148 4.06 6.40 -4.19
C THR A 148 2.67 6.87 -4.63
N TYR A 149 2.47 8.16 -4.84
CA TYR A 149 1.22 8.71 -5.38
C TYR A 149 1.07 8.48 -6.88
N PHE A 150 2.19 8.41 -7.58
CA PHE A 150 2.20 8.25 -9.04
C PHE A 150 2.11 6.78 -9.48
N LEU A 151 2.74 5.86 -8.76
CA LEU A 151 2.71 4.43 -9.07
C LEU A 151 1.27 3.89 -9.14
N PRO A 152 1.01 2.86 -9.99
CA PRO A 152 -0.27 2.17 -9.98
C PRO A 152 -0.61 1.65 -8.59
N GLY A 153 -1.84 1.88 -8.14
CA GLY A 153 -2.31 1.51 -6.81
C GLY A 153 -2.75 2.69 -5.95
N MET A 154 -2.68 2.54 -4.64
CA MET A 154 -3.13 3.54 -3.66
C MET A 154 -1.98 3.93 -2.73
N PRO A 155 -1.68 5.24 -2.56
CA PRO A 155 -0.67 5.68 -1.60
C PRO A 155 -1.19 5.57 -0.16
N LEU A 156 -0.29 5.20 0.75
CA LEU A 156 -0.47 5.29 2.19
C LEU A 156 0.35 6.44 2.75
N ILE A 157 -0.27 7.28 3.57
CA ILE A 157 0.41 8.25 4.44
C ILE A 157 0.39 7.69 5.85
N TYR A 158 1.56 7.34 6.39
CA TYR A 158 1.65 6.96 7.79
C TYR A 158 1.52 8.19 8.69
N ASN A 159 0.80 8.04 9.80
CA ASN A 159 0.46 9.11 10.73
C ASN A 159 1.72 9.86 11.23
N GLY A 160 1.73 11.18 11.06
CA GLY A 160 2.88 12.06 11.34
C GLY A 160 3.80 12.32 10.15
N GLN A 161 3.74 11.50 9.11
CA GLN A 161 4.53 11.69 7.89
C GLN A 161 4.14 13.00 7.19
N GLU A 162 2.85 13.35 7.21
CA GLU A 162 2.30 14.59 6.67
C GLU A 162 2.77 15.85 7.42
N TYR A 163 3.35 15.69 8.58
CA TYR A 163 3.99 16.78 9.34
C TYR A 163 5.51 16.68 9.35
N GLY A 164 6.10 15.79 8.55
CA GLY A 164 7.55 15.62 8.50
C GLY A 164 8.14 15.14 9.83
N SER A 165 7.41 14.30 10.57
CA SER A 165 7.88 13.75 11.83
C SER A 165 9.19 12.97 11.64
N LYS A 166 10.17 13.27 12.49
CA LYS A 166 11.46 12.56 12.58
C LYS A 166 11.53 11.66 13.79
N THR A 167 10.38 11.36 14.40
CA THR A 167 10.28 10.52 15.59
C THR A 167 9.99 9.08 15.18
N ARG A 168 10.77 8.14 15.69
CA ARG A 168 10.42 6.73 15.71
C ARG A 168 9.39 6.55 16.81
N LEU A 169 8.14 6.31 16.41
CA LEU A 169 7.04 6.16 17.36
C LEU A 169 7.19 4.85 18.15
N GLU A 170 6.85 4.92 19.43
CA GLU A 170 6.83 3.76 20.32
C GLU A 170 5.76 2.76 19.85
N PHE A 171 6.12 1.50 19.74
CA PHE A 171 5.21 0.50 19.17
C PHE A 171 4.17 0.00 20.18
N PHE A 172 4.59 -0.18 21.43
CA PHE A 172 3.75 -0.75 22.48
C PHE A 172 3.31 0.26 23.54
N GLU A 173 3.77 1.50 23.45
CA GLU A 173 3.51 2.55 24.41
C GLU A 173 2.69 3.68 23.79
N LYS A 174 2.08 4.50 24.65
CA LYS A 174 1.41 5.71 24.20
C LYS A 174 2.44 6.73 23.76
N ASP A 175 2.33 7.20 22.53
CA ASP A 175 3.17 8.25 21.97
C ASP A 175 2.34 9.38 21.36
N SER A 176 2.99 10.49 21.04
CA SER A 176 2.36 11.67 20.49
C SER A 176 3.08 12.17 19.23
N ILE A 177 2.30 12.63 18.26
CA ILE A 177 2.79 13.17 16.99
C ILE A 177 2.69 14.67 17.00
N GLU A 178 3.83 15.35 16.81
CA GLU A 178 3.88 16.80 16.67
C GLU A 178 3.36 17.24 15.30
N LYS A 179 2.26 18.02 15.28
CA LYS A 179 1.61 18.51 14.08
C LYS A 179 2.07 19.95 13.72
N LYS A 180 3.38 20.16 13.56
CA LYS A 180 3.95 21.51 13.48
C LYS A 180 4.48 21.91 12.09
N ASN A 181 4.94 20.98 11.28
CA ASN A 181 5.60 21.30 10.01
C ASN A 181 4.58 21.52 8.88
N LYS A 182 4.23 22.77 8.64
CA LYS A 182 3.29 23.16 7.59
C LYS A 182 3.79 22.88 6.18
N GLU A 183 5.11 22.89 5.95
CA GLU A 183 5.68 22.64 4.63
C GLU A 183 5.36 21.22 4.14
N TYR A 184 5.55 20.22 5.02
CA TYR A 184 5.21 18.84 4.68
C TYR A 184 3.68 18.63 4.55
N PHE A 185 2.91 19.31 5.39
CA PHE A 185 1.45 19.25 5.29
C PHE A 185 0.96 19.77 3.92
N GLU A 186 1.44 20.94 3.49
CA GLU A 186 1.08 21.51 2.18
C GLU A 186 1.58 20.62 1.02
N PHE A 187 2.76 20.00 1.16
CA PHE A 187 3.27 19.05 0.18
C PHE A 187 2.33 17.84 0.00
N TYR A 188 1.95 17.14 1.08
CA TYR A 188 1.04 16.00 1.00
C TYR A 188 -0.39 16.40 0.57
N LYS A 189 -0.86 17.56 1.02
CA LYS A 189 -2.11 18.14 0.54
C LYS A 189 -2.08 18.33 -0.97
N LYS A 190 -1.01 18.92 -1.52
CA LYS A 190 -0.86 19.13 -2.96
C LYS A 190 -0.80 17.81 -3.74
N LEU A 191 -0.09 16.80 -3.26
CA LEU A 191 -0.09 15.46 -3.87
C LEU A 191 -1.50 14.86 -3.90
N SER A 192 -2.25 15.00 -2.82
CA SER A 192 -3.63 14.50 -2.72
C SER A 192 -4.58 15.24 -3.67
N GLU A 193 -4.43 16.57 -3.80
CA GLU A 193 -5.17 17.39 -4.77
C GLU A 193 -4.86 16.96 -6.21
N ILE A 194 -3.56 16.85 -6.57
CA ILE A 194 -3.13 16.39 -7.89
C ILE A 194 -3.74 15.02 -8.21
N ARG A 195 -3.69 14.08 -7.25
CA ARG A 195 -4.28 12.76 -7.44
C ARG A 195 -5.80 12.80 -7.61
N LYS A 196 -6.49 13.64 -6.85
CA LYS A 196 -7.95 13.80 -6.92
C LYS A 196 -8.40 14.42 -8.25
N GLU A 197 -7.66 15.40 -8.75
CA GLU A 197 -7.99 16.16 -9.95
C GLU A 197 -7.64 15.41 -11.24
N ASN A 198 -6.65 14.51 -11.21
CA ASN A 198 -6.18 13.81 -12.40
C ASN A 198 -6.65 12.35 -12.43
N LYS A 199 -7.60 12.05 -13.29
CA LYS A 199 -8.17 10.70 -13.44
C LYS A 199 -7.12 9.64 -13.77
N ALA A 200 -6.06 9.99 -14.50
CA ALA A 200 -4.94 9.08 -14.78
C ALA A 200 -4.19 8.60 -13.52
N LEU A 201 -4.34 9.27 -12.38
CA LEU A 201 -3.79 8.83 -11.08
C LEU A 201 -4.77 8.00 -10.24
N HIS A 202 -6.00 7.83 -10.68
CA HIS A 202 -6.99 7.00 -9.99
C HIS A 202 -6.68 5.51 -10.13
N ILE A 203 -7.53 4.67 -9.55
CA ILE A 203 -7.48 3.22 -9.68
C ILE A 203 -8.49 2.82 -10.74
N SER A 204 -8.00 2.41 -11.91
CA SER A 204 -8.82 1.89 -13.00
C SER A 204 -7.97 0.96 -13.87
N LYS A 205 -8.61 -0.04 -14.47
CA LYS A 205 -8.01 -0.94 -15.46
C LYS A 205 -7.75 -0.26 -16.81
N GLU A 206 -8.40 0.88 -17.05
CA GLU A 206 -8.31 1.65 -18.29
C GLU A 206 -7.12 2.63 -18.27
N ILE A 207 -6.43 2.75 -17.13
CA ILE A 207 -5.28 3.64 -17.00
C ILE A 207 -4.04 2.91 -17.52
N GLU A 208 -3.42 3.46 -18.55
CA GLU A 208 -2.15 3.00 -19.08
C GLU A 208 -1.00 3.54 -18.21
N PHE A 209 0.00 2.70 -17.98
CA PHE A 209 1.24 3.06 -17.28
C PHE A 209 2.43 2.70 -18.16
N GLU A 210 3.33 3.64 -18.36
CA GLU A 210 4.48 3.50 -19.22
C GLU A 210 5.76 4.02 -18.54
N ILE A 211 6.85 3.27 -18.72
CA ILE A 211 8.21 3.71 -18.40
C ILE A 211 8.82 4.16 -19.72
N LEU A 212 9.06 5.47 -19.88
CA LEU A 212 9.52 6.01 -21.15
C LEU A 212 10.96 5.60 -21.45
N ASP A 213 11.29 5.35 -22.72
CA ASP A 213 12.61 4.91 -23.20
C ASP A 213 13.76 5.88 -22.86
N ILE A 214 13.45 7.16 -22.60
CA ILE A 214 14.43 8.16 -22.15
C ILE A 214 14.82 7.99 -20.68
N SER A 215 14.20 7.08 -19.94
CA SER A 215 14.55 6.75 -18.55
C SER A 215 15.95 6.12 -18.48
N THR A 216 16.69 6.46 -17.44
CA THR A 216 18.04 5.95 -17.19
C THR A 216 18.11 5.27 -15.81
N LYS A 217 19.30 4.74 -15.46
CA LYS A 217 19.51 4.19 -14.10
C LYS A 217 19.40 5.23 -12.97
N ASN A 218 19.48 6.53 -13.29
CA ASN A 218 19.53 7.63 -12.32
C ASN A 218 18.36 8.62 -12.46
N THR A 219 17.64 8.59 -13.58
CA THR A 219 16.53 9.51 -13.85
C THR A 219 15.37 8.72 -14.44
N THR A 220 14.20 8.82 -13.83
CA THR A 220 13.00 8.15 -14.32
C THR A 220 12.07 9.11 -15.04
N PHE A 221 11.43 8.63 -16.08
CA PHE A 221 10.35 9.29 -16.78
C PHE A 221 9.20 8.29 -16.87
N LEU A 222 8.19 8.50 -16.05
CA LEU A 222 7.01 7.65 -16.00
C LEU A 222 5.83 8.43 -16.55
N LYS A 223 4.93 7.73 -17.23
CA LYS A 223 3.72 8.29 -17.81
C LYS A 223 2.51 7.49 -17.36
N ARG A 224 1.42 8.17 -17.07
CA ARG A 224 0.09 7.56 -16.93
C ARG A 224 -0.87 8.28 -17.85
N THR A 225 -1.70 7.51 -18.55
CA THR A 225 -2.68 8.02 -19.50
C THR A 225 -4.07 7.51 -19.15
N PHE A 226 -5.06 8.39 -19.22
CA PHE A 226 -6.47 8.05 -19.12
C PHE A 226 -7.29 8.98 -20.02
N ASP A 227 -8.07 8.40 -20.93
CA ASP A 227 -8.99 9.12 -21.82
C ASP A 227 -8.29 10.26 -22.61
N GLY A 228 -7.04 10.03 -23.01
CA GLY A 228 -6.22 10.99 -23.75
C GLY A 228 -5.51 12.04 -22.90
N ASP A 229 -5.75 12.08 -21.59
CA ASP A 229 -5.03 12.95 -20.66
C ASP A 229 -3.78 12.24 -20.12
N ASP A 230 -2.65 12.90 -20.24
CA ASP A 230 -1.34 12.40 -19.82
C ASP A 230 -0.88 13.10 -18.55
N ILE A 231 -0.31 12.34 -17.61
CA ILE A 231 0.46 12.87 -16.49
C ILE A 231 1.82 12.21 -16.40
N TYR A 232 2.84 12.99 -16.11
CA TYR A 232 4.23 12.58 -16.08
C TYR A 232 4.83 12.72 -14.69
N PHE A 233 5.73 11.79 -14.33
CA PHE A 233 6.63 11.86 -13.20
C PHE A 233 8.07 11.85 -13.71
N ILE A 234 8.87 12.83 -13.27
CA ILE A 234 10.26 12.99 -13.63
C ILE A 234 11.12 13.09 -12.38
#